data_29baac5232b3cecf1aa7481a0c29d15b
#
_entry.id   29baac5232b3cecf1aa7481a0c29d15b
#
_cell.length_a   1.000
_cell.length_b   1.000
_cell.length_c   1.000
_cell.angle_alpha   90.00
_cell.angle_beta   90.00
_cell.angle_gamma   90.00
#
_symmetry.space_group_name_H-M   'P 1'
#
loop_
_entity.id
_entity.type
_entity.pdbx_description
1 polymer ?
#
loop_
_entity_poly.entity_id
_entity_poly.type
_entity_poly.pdbx_seq_one_letter_code
_entity_poly.pdbx_strand_id
1 'polypeptide(L)'
;GKNNSTSYTTHYLFIQLHKELKCEFLLSPESKSIFNFLRSKEIDTESEEFNKMFEFSYNGKKDESALEIVKSLSPAVQTKLIELARKKGPFNVLFSKSVILFLFKGALLRNIKTNMFKNVEIDAEDARKVEAEISFQVDLGTSIAKYLN
;
A
#
# COMPACT_ATOMS: atom_id res chain seq x y z
N GLY A 1 -4.84 -27.49 -26.83
CA GLY A 1 -3.95 -26.63 -26.07
C GLY A 1 -4.44 -26.44 -24.65
N LYS A 2 -3.56 -26.58 -23.69
CA LYS A 2 -3.89 -26.32 -22.29
C LYS A 2 -4.06 -24.81 -22.11
N ASN A 3 -5.27 -24.36 -21.85
CA ASN A 3 -5.51 -23.00 -21.40
C ASN A 3 -5.03 -22.89 -19.93
N ASN A 4 -3.83 -22.39 -19.73
CA ASN A 4 -3.36 -22.01 -18.42
C ASN A 4 -3.98 -20.65 -18.07
N SER A 5 -5.13 -20.65 -17.42
CA SER A 5 -5.68 -19.43 -16.83
C SER A 5 -4.99 -19.18 -15.50
N THR A 6 -4.20 -18.10 -15.42
CA THR A 6 -3.63 -17.64 -14.16
C THR A 6 -4.59 -16.62 -13.57
N SER A 7 -5.17 -16.92 -12.40
CA SER A 7 -6.00 -15.96 -11.69
C SER A 7 -5.13 -15.16 -10.71
N TYR A 8 -5.29 -13.84 -10.74
CA TYR A 8 -4.65 -12.93 -9.80
C TYR A 8 -5.70 -12.37 -8.85
N THR A 9 -5.41 -12.43 -7.56
CA THR A 9 -6.26 -11.82 -6.55
C THR A 9 -5.60 -10.56 -6.03
N THR A 10 -6.32 -9.47 -6.01
CA THR A 10 -5.89 -8.19 -5.43
C THR A 10 -6.94 -7.75 -4.41
N HIS A 11 -6.51 -7.26 -3.27
CA HIS A 11 -7.41 -6.65 -2.31
C HIS A 11 -7.01 -5.21 -2.02
N TYR A 12 -7.97 -4.43 -1.59
CA TYR A 12 -7.86 -2.99 -1.39
C TYR A 12 -8.17 -2.64 0.07
N LEU A 13 -7.43 -1.68 0.59
CA LEU A 13 -7.81 -0.96 1.81
C LEU A 13 -8.03 0.50 1.44
N PHE A 14 -9.20 1.01 1.73
CA PHE A 14 -9.66 2.34 1.39
C PHE A 14 -9.92 3.14 2.66
N ILE A 15 -9.27 4.29 2.80
CA ILE A 15 -9.39 5.12 3.99
C ILE A 15 -9.78 6.53 3.59
N GLN A 16 -10.92 6.99 4.10
CA GLN A 16 -11.38 8.36 3.93
C GLN A 16 -10.60 9.30 4.84
N LEU A 17 -10.07 10.38 4.28
CA LEU A 17 -9.43 11.45 5.03
C LEU A 17 -10.45 12.50 5.48
N HIS A 18 -10.25 13.06 6.66
CA HIS A 18 -11.05 14.17 7.15
C HIS A 18 -10.62 15.53 6.59
N LYS A 19 -9.40 15.58 6.09
CA LYS A 19 -8.80 16.80 5.52
C LYS A 19 -8.17 16.47 4.17
N GLU A 20 -8.36 17.34 3.20
CA GLU A 20 -7.80 17.14 1.87
C GLU A 20 -6.29 17.34 1.85
N LEU A 21 -5.62 16.44 1.15
CA LEU A 21 -4.20 16.57 0.81
C LEU A 21 -4.03 17.62 -0.29
N LYS A 22 -2.97 18.36 -0.22
CA LYS A 22 -2.64 19.38 -1.22
C LYS A 22 -2.07 18.82 -2.51
N CYS A 23 -1.53 17.61 -2.46
CA CYS A 23 -0.91 16.93 -3.58
C CYS A 23 -1.35 15.47 -3.63
N GLU A 24 -1.59 14.98 -4.84
CA GLU A 24 -1.85 13.57 -5.08
C GLU A 24 -0.58 12.88 -5.55
N PHE A 25 -0.30 11.71 -5.01
CA PHE A 25 0.87 10.94 -5.38
C PHE A 25 0.67 9.44 -5.13
N LEU A 26 1.40 8.65 -5.89
CA LEU A 26 1.44 7.20 -5.77
C LEU A 26 2.80 6.76 -5.24
N LEU A 27 2.79 5.92 -4.22
CA LEU A 27 3.94 5.14 -3.79
C LEU A 27 3.84 3.73 -4.37
N SER A 28 4.89 3.30 -5.00
CA SER A 28 5.03 1.95 -5.53
C SER A 28 6.27 1.28 -4.95
N PRO A 29 6.30 -0.06 -4.88
CA PRO A 29 7.52 -0.76 -4.50
C PRO A 29 8.66 -0.37 -5.44
N GLU A 30 9.86 -0.18 -4.92
CA GLU A 30 11.02 0.04 -5.76
C GLU A 30 11.22 -1.18 -6.67
N SER A 31 11.12 -0.97 -7.96
CA SER A 31 11.39 -2.01 -8.94
C SER A 31 12.82 -1.83 -9.46
N LYS A 32 13.60 -2.89 -9.43
CA LYS A 32 14.93 -2.94 -10.09
C LYS A 32 14.79 -3.00 -11.63
N SER A 33 13.75 -2.38 -12.16
CA SER A 33 13.48 -2.36 -13.59
C SER A 33 14.48 -1.47 -14.30
N ILE A 34 14.96 -1.92 -15.48
CA ILE A 34 15.78 -1.13 -16.41
C ILE A 34 15.12 0.17 -16.86
N PHE A 35 13.83 0.36 -16.58
CA PHE A 35 13.11 1.60 -16.85
C PHE A 35 13.23 2.66 -15.74
N ASN A 36 14.04 2.40 -14.71
CA ASN A 36 14.26 3.35 -13.61
C ASN A 36 14.88 4.68 -14.07
N PHE A 37 15.51 4.73 -15.24
CA PHE A 37 16.06 5.96 -15.79
C PHE A 37 14.97 6.96 -16.26
N LEU A 38 13.75 6.49 -16.50
CA LEU A 38 12.61 7.35 -16.91
C LEU A 38 11.78 7.86 -15.72
N ARG A 39 12.00 7.32 -14.53
CA ARG A 39 11.35 7.75 -13.32
C ARG A 39 12.26 8.70 -12.57
N SER A 40 11.77 9.88 -12.30
CA SER A 40 12.52 10.84 -11.54
C SER A 40 12.70 10.35 -10.08
N LYS A 41 13.88 9.87 -9.74
CA LYS A 41 14.34 9.66 -8.36
C LYS A 41 14.53 11.02 -7.64
N GLU A 42 13.56 11.87 -7.71
CA GLU A 42 13.77 13.27 -7.37
C GLU A 42 13.19 13.66 -6.01
N ILE A 43 12.52 12.71 -5.35
CA ILE A 43 12.04 12.91 -3.99
C ILE A 43 12.74 11.90 -3.10
N ASP A 44 13.70 12.39 -2.35
CA ASP A 44 14.34 11.64 -1.28
C ASP A 44 13.79 12.12 0.06
N THR A 45 13.34 11.17 0.86
CA THR A 45 13.01 11.42 2.26
C THR A 45 14.28 11.31 3.11
N GLU A 46 14.19 11.72 4.35
CA GLU A 46 15.31 11.55 5.29
C GLU A 46 15.59 10.08 5.68
N SER A 47 14.68 9.17 5.33
CA SER A 47 14.80 7.75 5.60
C SER A 47 15.37 7.00 4.39
N GLU A 48 16.62 6.58 4.48
CA GLU A 48 17.23 5.72 3.45
C GLU A 48 16.47 4.41 3.26
N GLU A 49 15.94 3.83 4.33
CA GLU A 49 15.15 2.60 4.28
C GLU A 49 13.87 2.81 3.47
N PHE A 50 13.15 3.91 3.72
CA PHE A 50 11.96 4.25 2.97
C PHE A 50 12.26 4.47 1.48
N ASN A 51 13.33 5.19 1.18
CA ASN A 51 13.75 5.47 -0.19
C ASN A 51 14.18 4.21 -0.96
N LYS A 52 14.65 3.18 -0.26
CA LYS A 52 14.96 1.87 -0.86
C LYS A 52 13.73 0.99 -1.08
N MET A 53 12.64 1.24 -0.37
CA MET A 53 11.42 0.43 -0.44
C MET A 53 10.40 0.98 -1.42
N PHE A 54 10.34 2.29 -1.61
CA PHE A 54 9.29 2.97 -2.34
C PHE A 54 9.81 3.93 -3.40
N GLU A 55 9.09 3.97 -4.52
CA GLU A 55 9.24 4.95 -5.59
C GLU A 55 8.02 5.88 -5.61
N PHE A 56 8.24 7.12 -6.02
CA PHE A 56 7.21 8.15 -6.12
C PHE A 56 6.77 8.37 -7.56
N SER A 57 5.46 8.51 -7.76
CA SER A 57 4.86 9.03 -8.99
C SER A 57 3.84 10.10 -8.63
N TYR A 58 3.92 11.26 -9.26
CA TYR A 58 3.04 12.38 -9.01
C TYR A 58 2.83 13.22 -10.27
N ASN A 59 1.73 13.96 -10.29
CA ASN A 59 1.41 14.95 -11.32
C ASN A 59 1.56 16.35 -10.74
N GLY A 60 2.19 17.26 -11.48
CA GLY A 60 2.34 18.65 -11.07
C GLY A 60 3.74 19.20 -11.30
N LYS A 61 3.93 20.45 -10.88
CA LYS A 61 5.25 21.08 -10.91
C LYS A 61 6.15 20.46 -9.86
N LYS A 62 7.34 20.10 -10.27
CA LYS A 62 8.31 19.33 -9.48
C LYS A 62 8.52 19.87 -8.07
N ASP A 63 8.89 21.12 -7.93
CA ASP A 63 9.30 21.68 -6.64
C ASP A 63 8.15 21.83 -5.64
N GLU A 64 6.99 22.27 -6.11
CA GLU A 64 5.80 22.44 -5.27
C GLU A 64 5.24 21.08 -4.82
N SER A 65 5.18 20.12 -5.74
CA SER A 65 4.69 18.76 -5.45
C SER A 65 5.63 18.03 -4.50
N ALA A 66 6.93 18.10 -4.71
CA ALA A 66 7.93 17.46 -3.86
C ALA A 66 7.82 17.92 -2.40
N LEU A 67 7.69 19.22 -2.17
CA LEU A 67 7.54 19.78 -0.82
C LEU A 67 6.28 19.27 -0.11
N GLU A 68 5.14 19.26 -0.81
CA GLU A 68 3.88 18.79 -0.22
C GLU A 68 3.88 17.26 0.03
N ILE A 69 4.53 16.50 -0.85
CA ILE A 69 4.71 15.06 -0.65
C ILE A 69 5.56 14.79 0.58
N VAL A 70 6.70 15.45 0.74
CA VAL A 70 7.58 15.28 1.90
C VAL A 70 6.87 15.69 3.19
N LYS A 71 6.09 16.76 3.18
CA LYS A 71 5.26 17.15 4.33
C LYS A 71 4.21 16.09 4.70
N SER A 72 3.61 15.46 3.70
CA SER A 72 2.62 14.39 3.90
C SER A 72 3.26 13.09 4.42
N LEU A 73 4.52 12.87 4.12
CA LEU A 73 5.29 11.69 4.52
C LEU A 73 6.20 11.99 5.73
N SER A 74 5.59 12.42 6.83
CA SER A 74 6.32 12.58 8.08
C SER A 74 7.06 11.29 8.49
N PRO A 75 8.10 11.35 9.31
CA PRO A 75 8.80 10.15 9.78
C PRO A 75 7.88 9.10 10.39
N ALA A 76 6.82 9.52 11.07
CA ALA A 76 5.82 8.62 11.63
C ALA A 76 5.03 7.86 10.55
N VAL A 77 4.62 8.55 9.48
CA VAL A 77 3.95 7.92 8.33
C VAL A 77 4.90 6.97 7.61
N GLN A 78 6.13 7.36 7.37
CA GLN A 78 7.14 6.50 6.74
C GLN A 78 7.36 5.22 7.54
N THR A 79 7.51 5.32 8.86
CA THR A 79 7.67 4.16 9.75
C THR A 79 6.48 3.19 9.64
N LYS A 80 5.26 3.72 9.60
CA LYS A 80 4.05 2.89 9.45
C LYS A 80 3.97 2.20 8.10
N LEU A 81 4.35 2.86 7.03
CA LEU A 81 4.39 2.26 5.69
C LEU A 81 5.47 1.17 5.58
N ILE A 82 6.64 1.38 6.17
CA ILE A 82 7.70 0.37 6.26
C ILE A 82 7.21 -0.86 7.04
N GLU A 83 6.58 -0.65 8.20
CA GLU A 83 6.00 -1.73 9.02
C GLU A 83 4.99 -2.56 8.23
N LEU A 84 4.10 -1.90 7.49
CA LEU A 84 3.12 -2.56 6.63
C LEU A 84 3.80 -3.37 5.53
N ALA A 85 4.80 -2.82 4.85
CA ALA A 85 5.53 -3.50 3.80
C ALA A 85 6.30 -4.73 4.30
N ARG A 86 6.89 -4.65 5.48
CA ARG A 86 7.56 -5.78 6.12
C ARG A 86 6.60 -6.90 6.45
N LYS A 87 5.39 -6.58 6.91
CA LYS A 87 4.38 -7.56 7.29
C LYS A 87 3.66 -8.16 6.09
N LYS A 88 3.35 -7.37 5.07
CA LYS A 88 2.51 -7.75 3.92
C LYS A 88 3.27 -8.03 2.63
N GLY A 89 4.50 -7.65 2.56
CA GLY A 89 5.24 -7.60 1.30
C GLY A 89 4.94 -6.34 0.51
N PRO A 90 5.45 -6.24 -0.73
CA PRO A 90 5.31 -5.05 -1.55
C PRO A 90 3.84 -4.71 -1.85
N PHE A 91 3.50 -3.44 -1.77
CA PHE A 91 2.18 -2.91 -2.09
C PHE A 91 2.29 -1.53 -2.76
N ASN A 92 1.21 -1.12 -3.41
CA ASN A 92 1.04 0.25 -3.91
C ASN A 92 0.12 1.02 -2.99
N VAL A 93 0.36 2.30 -2.81
CA VAL A 93 -0.53 3.18 -2.08
C VAL A 93 -0.71 4.51 -2.80
N LEU A 94 -1.97 4.82 -3.11
CA LEU A 94 -2.36 6.08 -3.72
C LEU A 94 -2.84 7.04 -2.62
N PHE A 95 -2.16 8.19 -2.53
CA PHE A 95 -2.60 9.32 -1.74
C PHE A 95 -3.36 10.27 -2.65
N SER A 96 -4.67 10.21 -2.60
CA SER A 96 -5.56 11.12 -3.29
C SER A 96 -6.00 12.26 -2.36
N LYS A 97 -6.63 13.28 -2.90
CA LYS A 97 -7.05 14.46 -2.12
C LYS A 97 -7.77 14.09 -0.82
N SER A 98 -8.74 13.20 -0.90
CA SER A 98 -9.61 12.86 0.23
C SER A 98 -9.51 11.41 0.67
N VAL A 99 -8.62 10.62 0.05
CA VAL A 99 -8.59 9.17 0.24
C VAL A 99 -7.16 8.64 0.19
N ILE A 100 -6.88 7.64 1.01
CA ILE A 100 -5.71 6.77 0.85
C ILE A 100 -6.21 5.42 0.40
N LEU A 101 -5.69 4.93 -0.72
CA LEU A 101 -6.02 3.63 -1.28
C LEU A 101 -4.78 2.73 -1.30
N PHE A 102 -4.83 1.65 -0.53
CA PHE A 102 -3.80 0.61 -0.55
C PHE A 102 -4.20 -0.51 -1.51
N LEU A 103 -3.28 -0.93 -2.34
CA LEU A 103 -3.40 -2.09 -3.22
C LEU A 103 -2.42 -3.17 -2.80
N PHE A 104 -2.96 -4.30 -2.39
CA PHE A 104 -2.17 -5.48 -2.02
C PHE A 104 -2.30 -6.57 -3.07
N LYS A 105 -1.18 -7.19 -3.44
CA LYS A 105 -1.19 -8.38 -4.28
C LYS A 105 -1.48 -9.61 -3.43
N GLY A 106 -2.33 -10.48 -3.95
CA GLY A 106 -2.70 -11.72 -3.30
C GLY A 106 -4.02 -11.64 -2.54
N ALA A 107 -4.50 -12.79 -2.11
CA ALA A 107 -5.72 -12.89 -1.34
C ALA A 107 -5.50 -12.42 0.10
N LEU A 108 -6.51 -11.77 0.66
CA LEU A 108 -6.56 -11.45 2.09
C LEU A 108 -6.35 -12.71 2.95
N LEU A 109 -6.74 -13.85 2.42
CA LEU A 109 -6.75 -15.16 3.05
C LEU A 109 -5.75 -16.11 2.40
N ARG A 110 -4.46 -15.75 2.38
CA ARG A 110 -3.41 -16.57 1.75
C ARG A 110 -3.33 -18.01 2.26
N ASN A 111 -3.80 -18.28 3.45
CA ASN A 111 -3.65 -19.57 4.13
C ASN A 111 -4.96 -20.36 4.23
N ILE A 112 -6.05 -19.89 3.64
CA ILE A 112 -7.28 -20.66 3.58
C ILE A 112 -7.17 -21.61 2.39
N LYS A 113 -7.09 -22.91 2.68
CA LYS A 113 -7.18 -23.95 1.67
C LYS A 113 -8.60 -23.99 1.12
N THR A 114 -8.82 -23.30 0.01
CA THR A 114 -10.07 -23.42 -0.72
C THR A 114 -10.05 -24.74 -1.51
N ASN A 115 -10.89 -25.67 -1.11
CA ASN A 115 -11.18 -26.82 -1.96
C ASN A 115 -12.33 -26.41 -2.88
N MET A 116 -12.07 -26.32 -4.20
CA MET A 116 -13.07 -25.86 -5.20
C MET A 116 -14.35 -26.73 -5.26
N PHE A 117 -14.33 -27.91 -4.66
CA PHE A 117 -15.42 -28.87 -4.72
C PHE A 117 -16.21 -29.03 -3.41
N LYS A 118 -15.84 -28.30 -2.37
CA LYS A 118 -16.56 -28.28 -1.09
C LYS A 118 -17.05 -26.89 -0.77
N ASN A 119 -18.20 -26.78 -0.15
CA ASN A 119 -18.64 -25.56 0.48
C ASN A 119 -17.51 -25.06 1.39
N VAL A 120 -17.12 -23.80 1.21
CA VAL A 120 -16.07 -23.18 2.03
C VAL A 120 -16.64 -23.02 3.44
N GLU A 121 -16.44 -24.01 4.28
CA GLU A 121 -16.63 -23.84 5.71
C GLU A 121 -15.39 -23.13 6.25
N ILE A 122 -15.55 -21.87 6.57
CA ILE A 122 -14.53 -21.12 7.32
C ILE A 122 -14.62 -21.62 8.76
N ASP A 123 -13.61 -22.34 9.23
CA ASP A 123 -13.56 -22.76 10.62
C ASP A 123 -13.27 -21.53 11.54
N ALA A 124 -13.46 -21.73 12.85
CA ALA A 124 -13.28 -20.65 13.83
C ALA A 124 -11.85 -20.11 13.88
N GLU A 125 -10.84 -20.93 13.57
CA GLU A 125 -9.43 -20.52 13.51
C GLU A 125 -9.17 -19.64 12.29
N ASP A 126 -9.67 -20.01 11.13
CA ASP A 126 -9.55 -19.24 9.90
C ASP A 126 -10.28 -17.89 10.03
N ALA A 127 -11.47 -17.89 10.65
CA ALA A 127 -12.21 -16.67 10.93
C ALA A 127 -11.42 -15.70 11.83
N ARG A 128 -10.72 -16.19 12.85
CA ARG A 128 -9.85 -15.37 13.71
C ARG A 128 -8.64 -14.82 12.95
N LYS A 129 -8.02 -15.58 12.07
CA LYS A 129 -6.91 -15.12 11.24
C LYS A 129 -7.34 -13.98 10.32
N VAL A 130 -8.52 -14.11 9.70
CA VAL A 130 -9.11 -13.07 8.85
C VAL A 130 -9.39 -11.79 9.65
N GLU A 131 -10.03 -11.94 10.79
CA GLU A 131 -10.36 -10.80 11.68
C GLU A 131 -9.09 -10.08 12.14
N ALA A 132 -8.08 -10.83 12.59
CA ALA A 132 -6.79 -10.26 13.00
C ALA A 132 -6.11 -9.52 11.85
N GLU A 133 -6.17 -10.04 10.65
CA GLU A 133 -5.60 -9.43 9.45
C GLU A 133 -6.30 -8.13 9.07
N ILE A 134 -7.62 -8.14 9.04
CA ILE A 134 -8.42 -6.96 8.75
C ILE A 134 -8.19 -5.89 9.82
N SER A 135 -8.22 -6.27 11.09
CA SER A 135 -7.96 -5.35 12.21
C SER A 135 -6.58 -4.70 12.09
N PHE A 136 -5.55 -5.48 11.77
CA PHE A 136 -4.20 -4.95 11.57
C PHE A 136 -4.15 -3.91 10.45
N GLN A 137 -4.73 -4.21 9.30
CA GLN A 137 -4.73 -3.30 8.16
C GLN A 137 -5.52 -2.02 8.45
N VAL A 138 -6.69 -2.15 9.08
CA VAL A 138 -7.53 -1.01 9.44
C VAL A 138 -6.84 -0.13 10.48
N ASP A 139 -6.29 -0.70 11.53
CA ASP A 139 -5.60 0.03 12.58
C ASP A 139 -4.37 0.78 12.06
N LEU A 140 -3.59 0.12 11.20
CA LEU A 140 -2.41 0.73 10.61
C LEU A 140 -2.79 1.85 9.63
N GLY A 141 -3.76 1.60 8.76
CA GLY A 141 -4.27 2.60 7.83
C GLY A 141 -4.88 3.81 8.54
N THR A 142 -5.65 3.58 9.60
CA THR A 142 -6.22 4.63 10.44
C THR A 142 -5.13 5.44 11.14
N SER A 143 -4.07 4.78 11.62
CA SER A 143 -2.91 5.45 12.22
C SER A 143 -2.22 6.36 11.21
N ILE A 144 -2.01 5.89 9.97
CA ILE A 144 -1.43 6.70 8.89
C ILE A 144 -2.31 7.92 8.61
N ALA A 145 -3.62 7.73 8.46
CA ALA A 145 -4.56 8.83 8.23
C ALA A 145 -4.54 9.87 9.35
N LYS A 146 -4.40 9.44 10.59
CA LYS A 146 -4.29 10.34 11.75
C LYS A 146 -3.07 11.25 11.66
N TYR A 147 -1.93 10.77 11.17
CA TYR A 147 -0.72 11.58 10.99
C TYR A 147 -0.82 12.56 9.82
N LEU A 148 -1.71 12.31 8.87
CA LEU A 148 -1.95 13.18 7.72
C LEU A 148 -3.00 14.27 7.98
N ASN A 149 -3.81 14.08 8.95
CA ASN A 149 -4.83 15.04 9.40
C ASN A 149 -4.23 16.00 10.45
#